data_a3bb6edaf5e23242fba8ed41a6bea764
#
_entry.id   a3bb6edaf5e23242fba8ed41a6bea764
#
_cell.length_a   1.000
_cell.length_b   1.000
_cell.length_c   1.000
_cell.angle_alpha   90.00
_cell.angle_beta   90.00
_cell.angle_gamma   90.00
#
_symmetry.space_group_name_H-M   'P 1'
#
loop_
_entity.id
_entity.type
_entity.pdbx_description
1 polymer ?
#
loop_
_entity_poly.entity_id
_entity_poly.type
_entity_poly.pdbx_seq_one_letter_code
_entity_poly.pdbx_strand_id
1 'polypeptide(L)'
;MRQIKDVKLGDHVCLAFAHEAEQRAVVTAFLAGGLESRERVLYFSDAPGSDRVRSWLEEAGVDVASAGAARRLEFRTAQESYLSGGRFDPDTMIEILRREVDASLAAGWAGLRVSGEMSWALAGQPGTDQLEDFERRVTGVYAVGRAVGLCQYDARLFPAERLTGLTDCHPEQAQMNALFETGTLSITPTFDADGARVLRVAGTVDHSTTPTWSAALQQAARAGGDVRVDMAELEFIDVAGIRE
;
A
#
# COMPACT_ATOMS: atom_id res chain seq x y z
N MET A 1 11.30 4.86 0.13
CA MET A 1 10.08 4.14 -0.32
C MET A 1 10.37 2.66 -0.33
N ARG A 2 9.38 1.80 -0.02
CA ARG A 2 9.53 0.34 0.04
C ARG A 2 8.61 -0.34 -0.98
N GLN A 3 9.12 -1.27 -1.76
CA GLN A 3 8.28 -2.07 -2.64
C GLN A 3 7.33 -2.94 -1.82
N ILE A 4 6.07 -3.05 -2.26
CA ILE A 4 5.04 -3.72 -1.45
C ILE A 4 5.34 -5.21 -1.24
N LYS A 5 6.08 -5.86 -2.15
CA LYS A 5 6.53 -7.26 -1.99
C LYS A 5 7.46 -7.47 -0.79
N ASP A 6 8.17 -6.42 -0.35
CA ASP A 6 9.16 -6.47 0.73
C ASP A 6 8.57 -6.10 2.10
N VAL A 7 7.28 -5.72 2.13
CA VAL A 7 6.56 -5.35 3.36
C VAL A 7 6.15 -6.61 4.12
N LYS A 8 6.54 -6.70 5.38
CA LYS A 8 6.41 -7.88 6.23
C LYS A 8 5.95 -7.54 7.64
N LEU A 9 5.67 -8.57 8.44
CA LEU A 9 5.35 -8.39 9.86
C LEU A 9 6.41 -7.54 10.57
N GLY A 10 5.98 -6.57 11.32
CA GLY A 10 6.80 -5.54 11.97
C GLY A 10 6.74 -4.18 11.27
N ASP A 11 6.36 -4.13 10.00
CA ASP A 11 6.33 -2.89 9.25
C ASP A 11 5.02 -2.13 9.44
N HIS A 12 5.13 -0.80 9.47
CA HIS A 12 4.03 0.15 9.37
C HIS A 12 4.32 1.10 8.21
N VAL A 13 3.54 1.00 7.15
CA VAL A 13 3.76 1.76 5.91
C VAL A 13 2.50 2.50 5.50
N CYS A 14 2.65 3.59 4.78
CA CYS A 14 1.53 4.27 4.13
C CYS A 14 1.63 4.22 2.61
N LEU A 15 0.48 4.34 1.97
CA LEU A 15 0.33 4.56 0.54
C LEU A 15 -0.42 5.88 0.34
N ALA A 16 0.26 6.90 -0.16
CA ALA A 16 -0.37 8.10 -0.68
C ALA A 16 -0.53 7.92 -2.18
N PHE A 17 -1.75 7.64 -2.65
CA PHE A 17 -2.01 7.36 -4.06
C PHE A 17 -2.82 8.48 -4.71
N ALA A 18 -2.53 8.77 -5.97
CA ALA A 18 -3.29 9.71 -6.80
C ALA A 18 -4.15 8.99 -7.85
N HIS A 19 -3.90 7.71 -8.09
CA HIS A 19 -4.59 6.94 -9.12
C HIS A 19 -5.07 5.59 -8.60
N GLU A 20 -6.28 5.16 -9.01
CA GLU A 20 -6.87 3.89 -8.57
C GLU A 20 -6.03 2.67 -8.97
N ALA A 21 -5.36 2.72 -10.12
CA ALA A 21 -4.51 1.62 -10.56
C ALA A 21 -3.30 1.41 -9.63
N GLU A 22 -2.76 2.47 -9.03
CA GLU A 22 -1.72 2.40 -8.02
C GLU A 22 -2.24 1.77 -6.72
N GLN A 23 -3.39 2.28 -6.23
CA GLN A 23 -4.06 1.70 -5.06
C GLN A 23 -4.32 0.22 -5.28
N ARG A 24 -4.93 -0.13 -6.42
CA ARG A 24 -5.24 -1.51 -6.78
C ARG A 24 -3.98 -2.39 -6.75
N ALA A 25 -2.92 -1.99 -7.42
CA ALA A 25 -1.70 -2.79 -7.51
C ALA A 25 -1.07 -3.03 -6.13
N VAL A 26 -0.94 -1.98 -5.31
CA VAL A 26 -0.31 -2.06 -4.00
C VAL A 26 -1.20 -2.83 -3.02
N VAL A 27 -2.49 -2.51 -2.94
CA VAL A 27 -3.42 -3.13 -1.99
C VAL A 27 -3.63 -4.61 -2.32
N THR A 28 -3.82 -4.95 -3.59
CA THR A 28 -3.98 -6.36 -4.00
C THR A 28 -2.75 -7.18 -3.64
N ALA A 29 -1.55 -6.69 -3.97
CA ALA A 29 -0.31 -7.38 -3.64
C ALA A 29 -0.11 -7.51 -2.11
N PHE A 30 -0.45 -6.47 -1.35
CA PHE A 30 -0.35 -6.48 0.10
C PHE A 30 -1.27 -7.54 0.72
N LEU A 31 -2.55 -7.57 0.35
CA LEU A 31 -3.53 -8.49 0.93
C LEU A 31 -3.27 -9.94 0.50
N ALA A 32 -2.99 -10.16 -0.80
CA ALA A 32 -2.66 -11.49 -1.32
C ALA A 32 -1.40 -12.06 -0.66
N GLY A 33 -0.34 -11.27 -0.53
CA GLY A 33 0.89 -11.66 0.16
C GLY A 33 0.67 -12.07 1.61
N GLY A 34 -0.28 -11.47 2.32
CA GLY A 34 -0.68 -11.89 3.66
C GLY A 34 -1.33 -13.28 3.68
N LEU A 35 -2.23 -13.53 2.73
CA LEU A 35 -2.85 -14.84 2.60
C LEU A 35 -1.83 -15.93 2.23
N GLU A 36 -0.87 -15.64 1.35
CA GLU A 36 0.22 -16.55 1.00
C GLU A 36 1.12 -16.85 2.21
N SER A 37 1.40 -15.83 3.04
CA SER A 37 2.24 -15.92 4.24
C SER A 37 1.53 -16.52 5.45
N ARG A 38 0.30 -17.06 5.29
CA ARG A 38 -0.54 -17.60 6.37
C ARG A 38 -0.85 -16.58 7.47
N GLU A 39 -0.94 -15.30 7.13
CA GLU A 39 -1.41 -14.26 8.01
C GLU A 39 -2.94 -14.14 7.96
N ARG A 40 -3.56 -13.68 9.04
CA ARG A 40 -4.94 -13.22 8.99
C ARG A 40 -4.96 -11.80 8.42
N VAL A 41 -5.89 -11.53 7.52
CA VAL A 41 -5.96 -10.27 6.78
C VAL A 41 -7.24 -9.52 7.14
N LEU A 42 -7.10 -8.30 7.61
CA LEU A 42 -8.21 -7.37 7.85
C LEU A 42 -8.11 -6.18 6.89
N TYR A 43 -9.21 -5.88 6.23
CA TYR A 43 -9.33 -4.69 5.39
C TYR A 43 -10.41 -3.77 5.95
N PHE A 44 -10.05 -2.54 6.26
CA PHE A 44 -10.96 -1.49 6.69
C PHE A 44 -11.27 -0.56 5.52
N SER A 45 -12.48 -0.67 4.96
CA SER A 45 -12.92 0.19 3.88
C SER A 45 -13.54 1.49 4.40
N ASP A 46 -13.32 2.58 3.71
CA ASP A 46 -14.26 3.69 3.74
C ASP A 46 -15.53 3.26 2.98
N ALA A 47 -16.70 3.75 3.36
CA ALA A 47 -18.01 3.23 2.90
C ALA A 47 -18.08 2.90 1.38
N PRO A 48 -18.89 2.08 0.94
CA PRO A 48 -19.03 0.71 0.51
C PRO A 48 -17.91 0.13 -0.38
N GLY A 49 -16.65 0.51 -0.18
CA GLY A 49 -15.48 0.16 -1.04
C GLY A 49 -15.03 -1.29 -1.00
N SER A 50 -15.54 -2.12 -0.09
CA SER A 50 -15.10 -3.51 0.06
C SER A 50 -15.33 -4.38 -1.18
N ASP A 51 -16.39 -4.16 -1.94
CA ASP A 51 -16.71 -4.96 -3.13
C ASP A 51 -15.68 -4.73 -4.25
N ARG A 52 -15.20 -3.51 -4.38
CA ARG A 52 -14.13 -3.17 -5.32
C ARG A 52 -12.83 -3.94 -5.00
N VAL A 53 -12.42 -3.95 -3.75
CA VAL A 53 -11.21 -4.65 -3.31
C VAL A 53 -11.38 -6.17 -3.40
N ARG A 54 -12.57 -6.70 -3.13
CA ARG A 54 -12.89 -8.12 -3.39
C ARG A 54 -12.69 -8.48 -4.85
N SER A 55 -13.24 -7.69 -5.78
CA SER A 55 -13.07 -7.89 -7.22
C SER A 55 -11.59 -7.87 -7.63
N TRP A 56 -10.80 -6.95 -7.10
CA TRP A 56 -9.36 -6.90 -7.38
C TRP A 56 -8.61 -8.15 -6.93
N LEU A 57 -8.97 -8.70 -5.77
CA LEU A 57 -8.39 -9.93 -5.25
C LEU A 57 -8.80 -11.14 -6.09
N GLU A 58 -10.08 -11.25 -6.47
CA GLU A 58 -10.59 -12.31 -7.33
C GLU A 58 -9.93 -12.31 -8.71
N GLU A 59 -9.79 -11.11 -9.33
CA GLU A 59 -9.07 -10.93 -10.60
C GLU A 59 -7.59 -11.29 -10.51
N ALA A 60 -6.98 -11.16 -9.31
CA ALA A 60 -5.63 -11.61 -9.02
C ALA A 60 -5.53 -13.11 -8.67
N GLY A 61 -6.64 -13.85 -8.72
CA GLY A 61 -6.66 -15.30 -8.49
C GLY A 61 -6.81 -15.71 -7.03
N VAL A 62 -7.16 -14.79 -6.13
CA VAL A 62 -7.44 -15.10 -4.72
C VAL A 62 -8.85 -15.66 -4.58
N ASP A 63 -9.00 -16.81 -3.94
CA ASP A 63 -10.30 -17.36 -3.54
C ASP A 63 -10.82 -16.62 -2.29
N VAL A 64 -11.47 -15.46 -2.56
CA VAL A 64 -12.00 -14.56 -1.52
C VAL A 64 -13.08 -15.25 -0.69
N ALA A 65 -13.91 -16.09 -1.32
CA ALA A 65 -14.99 -16.79 -0.63
C ALA A 65 -14.45 -17.81 0.39
N SER A 66 -13.50 -18.65 -0.02
CA SER A 66 -12.85 -19.61 0.89
C SER A 66 -12.04 -18.94 1.99
N ALA A 67 -11.31 -17.85 1.66
CA ALA A 67 -10.56 -17.07 2.64
C ALA A 67 -11.49 -16.43 3.69
N GLY A 68 -12.66 -15.93 3.28
CA GLY A 68 -13.68 -15.38 4.16
C GLY A 68 -14.32 -16.45 5.05
N ALA A 69 -14.71 -17.59 4.48
CA ALA A 69 -15.28 -18.71 5.22
C ALA A 69 -14.30 -19.25 6.29
N ALA A 70 -13.02 -19.25 6.01
CA ALA A 70 -11.95 -19.62 6.93
C ALA A 70 -11.59 -18.50 7.94
N ARG A 71 -12.23 -17.35 7.90
CA ARG A 71 -11.93 -16.15 8.69
C ARG A 71 -10.47 -15.69 8.55
N ARG A 72 -9.87 -15.95 7.41
CA ARG A 72 -8.52 -15.49 7.07
C ARG A 72 -8.53 -14.09 6.44
N LEU A 73 -9.61 -13.76 5.73
CA LEU A 73 -9.83 -12.46 5.11
C LEU A 73 -11.15 -11.89 5.62
N GLU A 74 -11.10 -10.72 6.19
CA GLU A 74 -12.26 -10.04 6.72
C GLU A 74 -12.28 -8.58 6.25
N PHE A 75 -13.45 -8.11 5.84
CA PHE A 75 -13.69 -6.73 5.47
C PHE A 75 -14.61 -6.10 6.50
N ARG A 76 -14.22 -4.92 6.98
CA ARG A 76 -15.02 -4.09 7.88
C ARG A 76 -15.06 -2.67 7.35
N THR A 77 -16.14 -1.97 7.61
CA THR A 77 -16.21 -0.54 7.30
C THR A 77 -15.53 0.29 8.39
N ALA A 78 -15.18 1.54 8.06
CA ALA A 78 -14.70 2.49 9.07
C ALA A 78 -15.73 2.69 10.20
N GLN A 79 -17.03 2.65 9.88
CA GLN A 79 -18.09 2.76 10.87
C GLN A 79 -18.13 1.57 11.84
N GLU A 80 -17.81 0.37 11.38
CA GLU A 80 -17.75 -0.84 12.22
C GLU A 80 -16.44 -0.95 13.02
N SER A 81 -15.46 -0.12 12.73
CA SER A 81 -14.11 -0.15 13.30
C SER A 81 -13.72 1.18 13.95
N TYR A 82 -13.11 2.08 13.19
CA TYR A 82 -12.57 3.37 13.66
C TYR A 82 -13.62 4.26 14.34
N LEU A 83 -14.87 4.18 13.88
CA LEU A 83 -15.97 5.05 14.28
C LEU A 83 -17.09 4.31 15.02
N SER A 84 -16.86 3.10 15.50
CA SER A 84 -17.89 2.26 16.14
C SER A 84 -18.53 2.89 17.39
N GLY A 85 -17.83 3.80 18.06
CA GLY A 85 -18.34 4.60 19.18
C GLY A 85 -18.96 5.94 18.77
N GLY A 86 -19.19 6.22 17.48
CA GLY A 86 -19.67 7.51 16.96
C GLY A 86 -18.63 8.61 16.96
N ARG A 87 -17.39 8.28 17.30
CA ARG A 87 -16.21 9.13 17.26
C ARG A 87 -14.96 8.28 17.03
N PHE A 88 -13.92 8.91 16.53
CA PHE A 88 -12.60 8.29 16.51
C PHE A 88 -11.91 8.46 17.88
N ASP A 89 -11.35 7.36 18.37
CA ASP A 89 -10.57 7.32 19.60
C ASP A 89 -9.34 6.46 19.41
N PRO A 90 -8.12 7.06 19.38
CA PRO A 90 -6.87 6.34 19.18
C PRO A 90 -6.62 5.20 20.15
N ASP A 91 -6.93 5.38 21.44
CA ASP A 91 -6.71 4.36 22.48
C ASP A 91 -7.58 3.14 22.22
N THR A 92 -8.86 3.38 21.95
CA THR A 92 -9.82 2.31 21.60
C THR A 92 -9.37 1.54 20.35
N MET A 93 -8.92 2.24 19.31
CA MET A 93 -8.51 1.57 18.08
C MET A 93 -7.20 0.76 18.26
N ILE A 94 -6.23 1.28 18.98
CA ILE A 94 -5.01 0.56 19.35
C ILE A 94 -5.33 -0.71 20.14
N GLU A 95 -6.26 -0.63 21.10
CA GLU A 95 -6.71 -1.78 21.87
C GLU A 95 -7.43 -2.83 21.01
N ILE A 96 -8.26 -2.39 20.06
CA ILE A 96 -8.90 -3.28 19.08
C ILE A 96 -7.82 -4.01 18.27
N LEU A 97 -6.83 -3.30 17.73
CA LEU A 97 -5.76 -3.92 16.93
C LEU A 97 -4.95 -4.93 17.74
N ARG A 98 -4.61 -4.63 18.99
CA ARG A 98 -3.93 -5.57 19.88
C ARG A 98 -4.72 -6.87 20.06
N ARG A 99 -6.02 -6.74 20.34
CA ARG A 99 -6.91 -7.91 20.47
C ARG A 99 -7.02 -8.72 19.17
N GLU A 100 -7.03 -8.06 18.01
CA GLU A 100 -7.04 -8.75 16.72
C GLU A 100 -5.72 -9.48 16.45
N VAL A 101 -4.58 -8.93 16.88
CA VAL A 101 -3.28 -9.62 16.83
C VAL A 101 -3.32 -10.88 17.69
N ASP A 102 -3.73 -10.76 18.95
CA ASP A 102 -3.81 -11.89 19.88
C ASP A 102 -4.77 -12.97 19.36
N ALA A 103 -5.92 -12.59 18.84
CA ALA A 103 -6.89 -13.52 18.25
C ALA A 103 -6.32 -14.22 17.00
N SER A 104 -5.54 -13.52 16.19
CA SER A 104 -4.89 -14.11 15.00
C SER A 104 -3.88 -15.16 15.41
N LEU A 105 -3.04 -14.88 16.39
CA LEU A 105 -2.04 -15.82 16.92
C LEU A 105 -2.70 -17.02 17.61
N ALA A 106 -3.75 -16.80 18.41
CA ALA A 106 -4.51 -17.85 19.07
C ALA A 106 -5.20 -18.80 18.07
N ALA A 107 -5.59 -18.29 16.90
CA ALA A 107 -6.14 -19.08 15.81
C ALA A 107 -5.06 -19.82 14.99
N GLY A 108 -3.77 -19.67 15.31
CA GLY A 108 -2.66 -20.34 14.65
C GLY A 108 -2.16 -19.67 13.36
N TRP A 109 -2.55 -18.42 13.11
CA TRP A 109 -2.01 -17.62 12.02
C TRP A 109 -0.60 -17.11 12.36
N ALA A 110 0.22 -16.84 11.34
CA ALA A 110 1.58 -16.31 11.53
C ALA A 110 1.60 -14.89 12.13
N GLY A 111 0.54 -14.13 11.90
CA GLY A 111 0.35 -12.78 12.39
C GLY A 111 -0.92 -12.16 11.83
N LEU A 112 -1.02 -10.84 11.97
CA LEU A 112 -2.12 -10.03 11.47
C LEU A 112 -1.62 -9.04 10.41
N ARG A 113 -2.28 -9.00 9.25
CA ARG A 113 -2.06 -8.01 8.20
C ARG A 113 -3.26 -7.09 8.10
N VAL A 114 -3.04 -5.80 8.26
CA VAL A 114 -4.11 -4.80 8.29
C VAL A 114 -3.90 -3.77 7.20
N SER A 115 -4.95 -3.48 6.43
CA SER A 115 -4.95 -2.30 5.56
C SER A 115 -6.23 -1.50 5.79
N GLY A 116 -6.11 -0.17 5.80
CA GLY A 116 -7.23 0.73 6.02
C GLY A 116 -7.23 1.91 5.05
N GLU A 117 -8.40 2.19 4.45
CA GLU A 117 -8.68 3.45 3.78
C GLU A 117 -8.91 4.52 4.84
N MET A 118 -8.25 5.67 4.74
CA MET A 118 -8.26 6.70 5.78
C MET A 118 -9.13 7.91 5.43
N SER A 119 -9.83 7.91 4.29
CA SER A 119 -10.69 9.02 3.83
C SER A 119 -11.87 9.32 4.76
N TRP A 120 -12.30 8.34 5.58
CA TRP A 120 -13.29 8.58 6.63
C TRP A 120 -12.89 9.73 7.59
N ALA A 121 -11.60 9.98 7.77
CA ALA A 121 -11.10 11.05 8.63
C ALA A 121 -11.38 12.47 8.10
N LEU A 122 -11.84 12.57 6.85
CA LEU A 122 -12.25 13.83 6.21
C LEU A 122 -13.75 14.15 6.43
N ALA A 123 -14.52 13.20 6.93
CA ALA A 123 -15.97 13.36 7.12
C ALA A 123 -16.37 14.23 8.34
N GLY A 124 -15.39 14.81 9.06
CA GLY A 124 -15.65 15.72 10.18
C GLY A 124 -16.18 15.04 11.45
N GLN A 125 -16.02 13.73 11.56
CA GLN A 125 -16.41 13.01 12.78
C GLN A 125 -15.53 13.46 13.97
N PRO A 126 -16.10 13.52 15.21
CA PRO A 126 -15.32 13.88 16.38
C PRO A 126 -14.08 12.98 16.58
N GLY A 127 -12.93 13.57 16.89
CA GLY A 127 -11.68 12.88 17.17
C GLY A 127 -10.80 12.62 15.93
N THR A 128 -11.26 12.93 14.71
CA THR A 128 -10.46 12.75 13.47
C THR A 128 -9.23 13.65 13.39
N ASP A 129 -9.16 14.67 14.21
CA ASP A 129 -7.99 15.52 14.45
C ASP A 129 -6.85 14.77 15.16
N GLN A 130 -7.13 13.65 15.80
CA GLN A 130 -6.14 12.80 16.49
C GLN A 130 -5.53 11.72 15.58
N LEU A 131 -5.82 11.73 14.25
CA LEU A 131 -5.34 10.69 13.36
C LEU A 131 -3.80 10.62 13.30
N GLU A 132 -3.10 11.74 13.28
CA GLU A 132 -1.63 11.75 13.29
C GLU A 132 -1.04 11.18 14.60
N ASP A 133 -1.69 11.44 15.75
CA ASP A 133 -1.30 10.84 17.02
C ASP A 133 -1.48 9.32 16.99
N PHE A 134 -2.59 8.85 16.44
CA PHE A 134 -2.84 7.43 16.25
C PHE A 134 -1.77 6.78 15.37
N GLU A 135 -1.43 7.36 14.20
CA GLU A 135 -0.45 6.80 13.27
C GLU A 135 0.95 6.66 13.89
N ARG A 136 1.38 7.66 14.67
CA ARG A 136 2.64 7.55 15.42
C ARG A 136 2.61 6.44 16.46
N ARG A 137 1.51 6.30 17.19
CA ARG A 137 1.38 5.35 18.29
C ARG A 137 1.14 3.92 17.84
N VAL A 138 0.36 3.73 16.79
CA VAL A 138 0.06 2.39 16.25
C VAL A 138 1.30 1.70 15.68
N THR A 139 2.31 2.46 15.26
CA THR A 139 3.63 1.93 14.89
C THR A 139 4.18 0.99 15.95
N GLY A 140 3.98 1.30 17.25
CA GLY A 140 4.39 0.44 18.35
C GLY A 140 3.68 -0.91 18.41
N VAL A 141 2.45 -1.02 17.88
CA VAL A 141 1.72 -2.30 17.79
C VAL A 141 2.35 -3.19 16.70
N TYR A 142 2.70 -2.61 15.57
CA TYR A 142 3.33 -3.35 14.46
C TYR A 142 4.77 -3.74 14.76
N ALA A 143 5.56 -2.84 15.36
CA ALA A 143 6.99 -3.04 15.65
C ALA A 143 7.30 -4.27 16.52
N VAL A 144 6.31 -4.85 17.21
CA VAL A 144 6.44 -6.13 17.92
C VAL A 144 6.68 -7.32 16.97
N GLY A 145 6.46 -7.14 15.67
CA GLY A 145 6.72 -8.17 14.65
C GLY A 145 5.63 -9.25 14.54
N ARG A 146 4.43 -8.98 15.05
CA ARG A 146 3.27 -9.88 14.98
C ARG A 146 2.14 -9.34 14.12
N ALA A 147 2.28 -8.12 13.65
CA ALA A 147 1.35 -7.49 12.74
C ALA A 147 2.09 -6.62 11.72
N VAL A 148 1.40 -6.25 10.65
CA VAL A 148 1.87 -5.32 9.62
C VAL A 148 0.72 -4.43 9.19
N GLY A 149 0.98 -3.14 9.00
CA GLY A 149 -0.04 -2.15 8.65
C GLY A 149 0.27 -1.41 7.36
N LEU A 150 -0.76 -1.22 6.51
CA LEU A 150 -0.76 -0.36 5.34
C LEU A 150 -1.90 0.65 5.44
N CYS A 151 -1.60 1.92 5.72
CA CYS A 151 -2.55 3.01 5.77
C CYS A 151 -2.65 3.68 4.39
N GLN A 152 -3.87 3.83 3.86
CA GLN A 152 -4.11 4.33 2.50
C GLN A 152 -4.69 5.74 2.53
N TYR A 153 -4.05 6.66 1.82
CA TYR A 153 -4.45 8.06 1.70
C TYR A 153 -4.67 8.44 0.25
N ASP A 154 -5.88 8.82 -0.10
CA ASP A 154 -6.20 9.34 -1.43
C ASP A 154 -5.71 10.80 -1.54
N ALA A 155 -4.60 11.01 -2.25
CA ALA A 155 -3.98 12.32 -2.40
C ALA A 155 -4.88 13.36 -3.12
N ARG A 156 -5.95 12.92 -3.79
CA ARG A 156 -6.94 13.80 -4.42
C ARG A 156 -7.93 14.37 -3.41
N LEU A 157 -8.08 13.74 -2.25
CA LEU A 157 -9.03 14.11 -1.20
C LEU A 157 -8.37 14.85 -0.04
N PHE A 158 -7.17 14.41 0.37
CA PHE A 158 -6.46 15.01 1.48
C PHE A 158 -5.78 16.33 1.09
N PRO A 159 -5.93 17.41 1.88
CA PRO A 159 -5.12 18.62 1.71
C PRO A 159 -3.63 18.27 1.77
N ALA A 160 -2.80 18.88 0.92
CA ALA A 160 -1.39 18.53 0.76
C ALA A 160 -0.60 18.61 2.07
N GLU A 161 -0.82 19.64 2.89
CA GLU A 161 -0.16 19.79 4.19
C GLU A 161 -0.52 18.66 5.16
N ARG A 162 -1.82 18.31 5.23
CA ARG A 162 -2.29 17.21 6.09
C ARG A 162 -1.75 15.86 5.60
N LEU A 163 -1.72 15.65 4.28
CA LEU A 163 -1.17 14.44 3.69
C LEU A 163 0.32 14.29 4.04
N THR A 164 1.09 15.35 3.93
CA THR A 164 2.51 15.36 4.35
C THR A 164 2.66 14.99 5.82
N GLY A 165 1.91 15.63 6.72
CA GLY A 165 1.94 15.29 8.15
C GLY A 165 1.63 13.83 8.43
N LEU A 166 0.62 13.26 7.75
CA LEU A 166 0.25 11.85 7.89
C LEU A 166 1.31 10.91 7.33
N THR A 167 1.88 11.20 6.16
CA THR A 167 2.95 10.36 5.59
C THR A 167 4.22 10.39 6.44
N ASP A 168 4.55 11.52 7.05
CA ASP A 168 5.70 11.67 7.96
C ASP A 168 5.53 10.91 9.29
N CYS A 169 4.30 10.50 9.65
CA CYS A 169 4.05 9.64 10.81
C CYS A 169 4.47 8.18 10.58
N HIS A 170 4.69 7.77 9.34
CA HIS A 170 5.03 6.40 8.97
C HIS A 170 6.54 6.24 8.77
N PRO A 171 7.13 5.11 9.22
CA PRO A 171 8.55 4.84 8.97
C PRO A 171 8.91 4.82 7.49
N GLU A 172 8.00 4.34 6.63
CA GLU A 172 8.21 4.26 5.18
C GLU A 172 6.90 4.40 4.40
N GLN A 173 7.05 4.81 3.13
CA GLN A 173 5.96 4.81 2.17
C GLN A 173 6.05 3.59 1.26
N ALA A 174 4.91 2.93 1.05
CA ALA A 174 4.79 1.82 0.12
C ALA A 174 4.73 2.30 -1.33
N GLN A 175 5.28 1.53 -2.23
CA GLN A 175 5.18 1.75 -3.68
C GLN A 175 4.89 0.44 -4.41
N MET A 176 4.48 0.55 -5.66
CA MET A 176 4.30 -0.60 -6.54
C MET A 176 5.62 -1.41 -6.64
N ASN A 177 5.50 -2.69 -6.94
CA ASN A 177 6.68 -3.51 -7.21
C ASN A 177 7.37 -3.05 -8.49
N ALA A 178 8.70 -3.11 -8.50
CA ALA A 178 9.46 -2.84 -9.71
C ALA A 178 9.03 -3.81 -10.83
N LEU A 179 8.86 -3.29 -12.04
CA LEU A 179 8.68 -4.10 -13.25
C LEU A 179 9.96 -4.88 -13.55
N PHE A 180 11.09 -4.22 -13.35
CA PHE A 180 12.40 -4.77 -13.55
C PHE A 180 13.32 -4.35 -12.40
N GLU A 181 14.11 -5.29 -11.92
CA GLU A 181 15.06 -5.07 -10.84
C GLU A 181 16.30 -5.92 -11.10
N THR A 182 17.45 -5.27 -11.10
CA THR A 182 18.78 -5.88 -11.16
C THR A 182 19.61 -5.39 -9.98
N GLY A 183 20.85 -5.83 -9.83
CA GLY A 183 21.73 -5.31 -8.76
C GLY A 183 22.05 -3.82 -8.89
N THR A 184 21.84 -3.20 -10.06
CA THR A 184 22.25 -1.82 -10.34
C THR A 184 21.17 -0.94 -10.96
N LEU A 185 20.02 -1.51 -11.37
CA LEU A 185 18.92 -0.79 -12.01
C LEU A 185 17.60 -1.26 -11.41
N SER A 186 16.73 -0.33 -11.04
CA SER A 186 15.33 -0.56 -10.69
C SER A 186 14.43 0.32 -11.53
N ILE A 187 13.35 -0.25 -12.07
CA ILE A 187 12.34 0.46 -12.85
C ILE A 187 10.98 0.15 -12.25
N THR A 188 10.39 1.15 -11.59
CA THR A 188 9.13 1.02 -10.85
C THR A 188 8.03 1.83 -11.55
N PRO A 189 6.88 1.21 -11.88
CA PRO A 189 5.74 1.96 -12.40
C PRO A 189 5.10 2.76 -11.27
N THR A 190 4.61 3.93 -11.59
CA THR A 190 3.79 4.74 -10.69
C THR A 190 2.86 5.64 -11.53
N PHE A 191 2.14 6.54 -10.90
CA PHE A 191 1.30 7.52 -11.56
C PHE A 191 1.58 8.89 -10.94
N ASP A 192 1.51 9.93 -11.73
CA ASP A 192 1.56 11.30 -11.20
C ASP A 192 0.14 11.82 -10.86
N ALA A 193 0.08 13.04 -10.37
CA ALA A 193 -1.16 13.64 -9.86
C ALA A 193 -2.25 13.80 -10.93
N ASP A 194 -1.90 13.84 -12.21
CA ASP A 194 -2.84 13.93 -13.35
C ASP A 194 -3.23 12.56 -13.89
N GLY A 195 -2.71 11.47 -13.29
CA GLY A 195 -2.99 10.09 -13.67
C GLY A 195 -2.16 9.59 -14.84
N ALA A 196 -1.16 10.35 -15.31
CA ALA A 196 -0.24 9.86 -16.32
C ALA A 196 0.69 8.79 -15.74
N ARG A 197 0.99 7.78 -16.54
CA ARG A 197 1.93 6.73 -16.14
C ARG A 197 3.33 7.28 -16.06
N VAL A 198 4.00 6.92 -14.98
CA VAL A 198 5.39 7.29 -14.73
C VAL A 198 6.22 6.02 -14.56
N LEU A 199 7.32 5.91 -15.26
CA LEU A 199 8.38 4.94 -14.96
C LEU A 199 9.45 5.65 -14.14
N ARG A 200 9.54 5.32 -12.86
CA ARG A 200 10.65 5.79 -12.02
C ARG A 200 11.85 4.89 -12.23
N VAL A 201 12.97 5.49 -12.60
CA VAL A 201 14.22 4.81 -12.91
C VAL A 201 15.27 5.19 -11.87
N ALA A 202 15.81 4.20 -11.18
CA ALA A 202 16.83 4.38 -10.16
C ALA A 202 18.07 3.55 -10.49
N GLY A 203 19.27 4.12 -10.28
CA GLY A 203 20.55 3.46 -10.49
C GLY A 203 21.16 3.70 -11.86
N THR A 204 21.65 2.66 -12.55
CA THR A 204 22.53 2.79 -13.72
C THR A 204 21.94 2.12 -14.96
N VAL A 205 21.88 2.86 -16.07
CA VAL A 205 21.58 2.34 -17.41
C VAL A 205 22.86 2.34 -18.24
N ASP A 206 23.44 1.16 -18.39
CA ASP A 206 24.66 0.92 -19.18
C ASP A 206 24.47 -0.29 -20.11
N HIS A 207 25.52 -0.71 -20.80
CA HIS A 207 25.51 -1.85 -21.72
C HIS A 207 24.94 -3.15 -21.09
N SER A 208 25.08 -3.33 -19.77
CA SER A 208 24.60 -4.52 -19.06
C SER A 208 23.10 -4.44 -18.73
N THR A 209 22.55 -3.24 -18.52
CA THR A 209 21.16 -2.97 -18.16
C THR A 209 20.32 -2.41 -19.29
N THR A 210 20.92 -1.99 -20.43
CA THR A 210 20.20 -1.50 -21.62
C THR A 210 19.11 -2.46 -22.11
N PRO A 211 19.29 -3.80 -22.14
CA PRO A 211 18.21 -4.71 -22.55
C PRO A 211 16.99 -4.64 -21.61
N THR A 212 17.22 -4.49 -20.31
CA THR A 212 16.16 -4.33 -19.28
C THR A 212 15.45 -3.00 -19.47
N TRP A 213 16.20 -1.93 -19.70
CA TRP A 213 15.67 -0.60 -19.96
C TRP A 213 14.80 -0.58 -21.22
N SER A 214 15.30 -1.11 -22.34
CA SER A 214 14.53 -1.25 -23.59
C SER A 214 13.24 -2.04 -23.40
N ALA A 215 13.30 -3.16 -22.67
CA ALA A 215 12.11 -3.96 -22.37
C ALA A 215 11.06 -3.19 -21.57
N ALA A 216 11.48 -2.37 -20.59
CA ALA A 216 10.58 -1.53 -19.81
C ALA A 216 9.87 -0.48 -20.66
N LEU A 217 10.62 0.23 -21.51
CA LEU A 217 10.06 1.21 -22.46
C LEU A 217 9.07 0.57 -23.44
N GLN A 218 9.42 -0.60 -24.00
CA GLN A 218 8.55 -1.34 -24.90
C GLN A 218 7.26 -1.81 -24.20
N GLN A 219 7.36 -2.29 -22.96
CA GLN A 219 6.19 -2.67 -22.17
C GLN A 219 5.27 -1.48 -21.91
N ALA A 220 5.85 -0.34 -21.54
CA ALA A 220 5.10 0.88 -21.31
C ALA A 220 4.41 1.35 -22.60
N ALA A 221 5.10 1.34 -23.74
CA ALA A 221 4.55 1.72 -25.03
C ALA A 221 3.39 0.81 -25.48
N ARG A 222 3.49 -0.52 -25.25
CA ARG A 222 2.41 -1.48 -25.60
C ARG A 222 1.15 -1.25 -24.75
N ALA A 223 1.29 -0.74 -23.56
CA ALA A 223 0.15 -0.44 -22.70
C ALA A 223 -0.66 0.79 -23.17
N GLY A 224 -0.13 1.55 -24.15
CA GLY A 224 -0.77 2.73 -24.76
C GLY A 224 -0.78 3.96 -23.85
N GLY A 225 -1.07 5.13 -24.44
CA GLY A 225 -1.08 6.41 -23.76
C GLY A 225 0.32 7.00 -23.53
N ASP A 226 0.36 8.21 -22.95
CA ASP A 226 1.61 8.89 -22.61
C ASP A 226 2.28 8.21 -21.41
N VAL A 227 3.59 8.06 -21.50
CA VAL A 227 4.43 7.55 -20.42
C VAL A 227 5.49 8.60 -20.11
N ARG A 228 5.53 9.02 -18.85
CA ARG A 228 6.62 9.87 -18.33
C ARG A 228 7.70 8.99 -17.75
N VAL A 229 8.94 9.44 -17.85
CA VAL A 229 10.09 8.79 -17.21
C VAL A 229 10.64 9.73 -16.16
N ASP A 230 10.59 9.31 -14.91
CA ASP A 230 11.21 10.00 -13.79
C ASP A 230 12.62 9.45 -13.61
N MET A 231 13.61 10.31 -13.86
CA MET A 231 15.04 9.99 -13.77
C MET A 231 15.71 10.67 -12.57
N ALA A 232 14.94 11.13 -11.58
CA ALA A 232 15.50 11.85 -10.42
C ALA A 232 16.48 10.99 -9.61
N GLU A 233 16.32 9.66 -9.63
CA GLU A 233 17.19 8.70 -8.93
C GLU A 233 18.14 7.95 -9.90
N LEU A 234 18.23 8.40 -11.14
CA LEU A 234 19.15 7.84 -12.12
C LEU A 234 20.57 8.35 -11.83
N GLU A 235 21.52 7.44 -11.58
CA GLU A 235 22.91 7.76 -11.29
C GLU A 235 23.73 7.92 -12.55
N PHE A 236 23.44 7.10 -13.58
CA PHE A 236 24.18 7.10 -14.83
C PHE A 236 23.31 6.55 -15.98
N ILE A 237 23.49 7.12 -17.16
CA ILE A 237 22.98 6.58 -18.41
C ILE A 237 24.01 6.75 -19.52
N ASP A 238 24.33 5.67 -20.23
CA ASP A 238 25.25 5.75 -21.36
C ASP A 238 24.54 6.16 -22.65
N VAL A 239 25.32 6.33 -23.74
CA VAL A 239 24.80 6.77 -25.04
C VAL A 239 23.84 5.73 -25.65
N ALA A 240 24.01 4.45 -25.34
CA ALA A 240 23.11 3.41 -25.83
C ALA A 240 21.74 3.53 -25.14
N GLY A 241 21.72 3.71 -23.80
CA GLY A 241 20.52 3.91 -23.03
C GLY A 241 19.71 5.17 -23.41
N ILE A 242 20.42 6.24 -23.84
CA ILE A 242 19.77 7.48 -24.33
C ILE A 242 19.06 7.29 -25.68
N ARG A 243 19.49 6.33 -26.47
CA ARG A 243 18.98 6.09 -27.84
C ARG A 243 17.74 5.20 -27.88
N GLU A 244 17.42 4.50 -26.79
CA GLU A 244 16.21 3.70 -26.67
C GLU A 244 14.94 4.56 -26.55
#